data_998615c454429c8b00ee8b07e857b530
#
_entry.id   998615c454429c8b00ee8b07e857b530
#
_cell.length_a   1.000
_cell.length_b   1.000
_cell.length_c   1.000
_cell.angle_alpha   90.00
_cell.angle_beta   90.00
_cell.angle_gamma   90.00
#
_symmetry.space_group_name_H-M   'P 1'
#
loop_
_entity.id
_entity.type
_entity.pdbx_description
1 polymer ?
#
loop_
_entity_poly.entity_id
_entity_poly.type
_entity_poly.pdbx_seq_one_letter_code
_entity_poly.pdbx_strand_id
1 'polypeptide(L)'
;MTAIHGDRVRLRPIGAADRARVREILATPEVARWWGDPEQEAEGLYEVEEGRSVYLIELDGSVVGFIQGAEEPDPQYRHAGIDIAVHPGFHGRGVGTDAIRALARHLFAQGHHRLTIDPAAANEAAIRAYTKVGFRPVGVLRDYERGPDGTWHDGLLMDLLAGELT
;
A
#
# COMPACT_ATOMS: atom_id res chain seq x y z
N MET A 1 13.60 -3.71 -11.67
CA MET A 1 12.23 -3.17 -11.77
C MET A 1 12.27 -1.84 -12.52
N THR A 2 11.30 -1.60 -13.36
CA THR A 2 11.11 -0.33 -14.05
C THR A 2 10.12 0.54 -13.28
N ALA A 3 10.14 1.85 -13.51
CA ALA A 3 9.16 2.76 -12.92
C ALA A 3 7.77 2.53 -13.51
N ILE A 4 6.75 2.74 -12.68
CA ILE A 4 5.34 2.66 -13.06
C ILE A 4 4.76 4.07 -12.99
N HIS A 5 3.98 4.46 -13.98
CA HIS A 5 3.41 5.81 -14.06
C HIS A 5 1.92 5.81 -13.79
N GLY A 6 1.48 6.66 -12.85
CA GLY A 6 0.09 7.06 -12.68
C GLY A 6 -0.23 8.30 -13.50
N ASP A 7 -1.35 8.93 -13.21
CA ASP A 7 -1.74 10.18 -13.88
C ASP A 7 -0.87 11.36 -13.44
N ARG A 8 -0.47 11.37 -12.17
CA ARG A 8 0.38 12.42 -11.58
C ARG A 8 1.58 11.87 -10.86
N VAL A 9 1.50 10.64 -10.32
CA VAL A 9 2.58 10.03 -9.55
C VAL A 9 3.45 9.13 -10.42
N ARG A 10 4.68 8.93 -9.96
CA ARG A 10 5.62 7.95 -10.51
C ARG A 10 6.00 6.99 -9.38
N LEU A 11 5.87 5.71 -9.61
CA LEU A 11 6.31 4.68 -8.70
C LEU A 11 7.70 4.23 -9.12
N ARG A 12 8.66 4.45 -8.27
CA ARG A 12 10.08 4.14 -8.50
C ARG A 12 10.53 3.07 -7.50
N PRO A 13 11.34 2.09 -7.90
CA PRO A 13 11.88 1.12 -6.95
C PRO A 13 12.60 1.81 -5.79
N ILE A 14 12.41 1.27 -4.58
CA ILE A 14 13.07 1.78 -3.38
C ILE A 14 14.58 1.58 -3.46
N GLY A 15 15.36 2.54 -2.98
CA GLY A 15 16.82 2.49 -2.99
C GLY A 15 17.42 2.84 -1.63
N ALA A 16 18.70 2.49 -1.45
CA ALA A 16 19.41 2.72 -0.19
C ALA A 16 19.45 4.20 0.22
N ALA A 17 19.52 5.11 -0.75
CA ALA A 17 19.55 6.56 -0.51
C ALA A 17 18.23 7.10 0.05
N ASP A 18 17.16 6.32 0.01
CA ASP A 18 15.83 6.76 0.40
C ASP A 18 15.49 6.45 1.87
N ARG A 19 16.36 5.75 2.59
CA ARG A 19 16.09 5.29 3.96
C ARG A 19 15.65 6.40 4.91
N ALA A 20 16.32 7.53 4.87
CA ALA A 20 15.99 8.65 5.76
C ALA A 20 14.60 9.21 5.48
N ARG A 21 14.23 9.34 4.21
CA ARG A 21 12.91 9.85 3.82
C ARG A 21 11.80 8.86 4.14
N VAL A 22 12.02 7.58 3.91
CA VAL A 22 11.07 6.51 4.27
C VAL A 22 10.79 6.51 5.77
N ARG A 23 11.84 6.61 6.59
CA ARG A 23 11.70 6.69 8.04
C ARG A 23 10.95 7.95 8.47
N GLU A 24 11.24 9.08 7.86
CA GLU A 24 10.54 10.34 8.12
C GLU A 24 9.03 10.20 7.88
N ILE A 25 8.63 9.58 6.77
CA ILE A 25 7.22 9.34 6.46
C ILE A 25 6.57 8.42 7.50
N LEU A 26 7.23 7.31 7.84
CA LEU A 26 6.74 6.35 8.83
C LEU A 26 6.65 6.93 10.24
N ALA A 27 7.49 7.92 10.56
CA ALA A 27 7.53 8.55 11.88
C ALA A 27 6.46 9.64 12.05
N THR A 28 5.78 10.05 10.99
CA THR A 28 4.66 11.00 11.15
C THR A 28 3.56 10.35 12.00
N PRO A 29 2.93 11.10 12.93
CA PRO A 29 1.91 10.51 13.81
C PRO A 29 0.76 9.83 13.04
N GLU A 30 0.34 10.43 11.94
CA GLU A 30 -0.77 9.94 11.11
C GLU A 30 -0.44 8.59 10.46
N VAL A 31 0.81 8.36 10.06
CA VAL A 31 1.25 7.08 9.47
C VAL A 31 1.58 6.08 10.57
N ALA A 32 2.32 6.49 11.60
CA ALA A 32 2.71 5.62 12.72
C ALA A 32 1.50 5.03 13.46
N ARG A 33 0.41 5.77 13.52
CA ARG A 33 -0.86 5.29 14.11
C ARG A 33 -1.31 3.95 13.52
N TRP A 34 -1.10 3.74 12.21
CA TRP A 34 -1.56 2.55 11.51
C TRP A 34 -0.44 1.54 11.25
N TRP A 35 0.79 2.01 11.06
CA TRP A 35 1.92 1.15 10.68
C TRP A 35 2.70 0.61 11.88
N GLY A 36 2.85 1.38 12.94
CA GLY A 36 3.59 0.98 14.14
C GLY A 36 4.96 1.61 14.25
N ASP A 37 5.95 0.84 14.73
CA ASP A 37 7.30 1.35 15.01
C ASP A 37 8.02 1.77 13.72
N PRO A 38 8.38 3.06 13.57
CA PRO A 38 8.97 3.57 12.32
C PRO A 38 10.31 2.91 11.97
N GLU A 39 11.13 2.57 12.95
CA GLU A 39 12.43 1.94 12.70
C GLU A 39 12.26 0.51 12.17
N GLN A 40 11.41 -0.28 12.80
CA GLN A 40 11.15 -1.65 12.39
C GLN A 40 10.47 -1.70 11.02
N GLU A 41 9.49 -0.85 10.78
CA GLU A 41 8.78 -0.80 9.50
C GLU A 41 9.70 -0.33 8.38
N ALA A 42 10.55 0.67 8.63
CA ALA A 42 11.53 1.12 7.64
C ALA A 42 12.51 0.01 7.26
N GLU A 43 13.06 -0.71 8.23
CA GLU A 43 13.94 -1.84 7.96
C GLU A 43 13.22 -2.95 7.19
N GLY A 44 11.99 -3.26 7.57
CA GLY A 44 11.17 -4.27 6.90
C GLY A 44 10.96 -4.01 5.41
N LEU A 45 10.86 -2.74 5.00
CA LEU A 45 10.71 -2.38 3.58
C LEU A 45 11.95 -2.71 2.74
N TYR A 46 13.11 -2.82 3.36
CA TYR A 46 14.38 -3.17 2.69
C TYR A 46 14.70 -4.67 2.73
N GLU A 47 13.92 -5.47 3.44
CA GLU A 47 14.08 -6.92 3.41
C GLU A 47 13.65 -7.45 2.05
N VAL A 48 14.48 -8.33 1.48
CA VAL A 48 14.17 -8.96 0.20
C VAL A 48 13.30 -10.19 0.45
N GLU A 49 12.08 -10.14 -0.07
CA GLU A 49 11.13 -11.25 -0.03
C GLU A 49 10.70 -11.60 -1.44
N GLU A 50 10.67 -12.92 -1.74
CA GLU A 50 10.17 -13.39 -3.03
C GLU A 50 8.71 -12.94 -3.23
N GLY A 51 8.41 -12.41 -4.41
CA GLY A 51 7.07 -11.94 -4.75
C GLY A 51 6.72 -10.56 -4.21
N ARG A 52 7.61 -9.93 -3.43
CA ARG A 52 7.36 -8.58 -2.91
C ARG A 52 8.12 -7.53 -3.73
N SER A 53 7.43 -6.46 -4.09
CA SER A 53 7.99 -5.29 -4.76
C SER A 53 7.64 -4.03 -3.98
N VAL A 54 8.64 -3.22 -3.66
CA VAL A 54 8.46 -1.96 -2.92
C VAL A 54 8.84 -0.78 -3.81
N TYR A 55 7.93 0.17 -3.92
CA TYR A 55 8.11 1.39 -4.71
C TYR A 55 7.99 2.62 -3.84
N LEU A 56 8.74 3.64 -4.14
CA LEU A 56 8.49 5.00 -3.64
C LEU A 56 7.48 5.69 -4.53
N ILE A 57 6.62 6.49 -3.92
CA ILE A 57 5.67 7.35 -4.64
C ILE A 57 6.32 8.72 -4.78
N GLU A 58 6.58 9.13 -6.02
CA GLU A 58 7.10 10.45 -6.34
C GLU A 58 5.98 11.33 -6.92
N LEU A 59 5.92 12.56 -6.44
CA LEU A 59 5.06 13.61 -6.97
C LEU A 59 5.92 14.85 -7.20
N ASP A 60 5.97 15.33 -8.45
CA ASP A 60 6.78 16.51 -8.83
C ASP A 60 8.24 16.40 -8.38
N GLY A 61 8.82 15.20 -8.48
CA GLY A 61 10.22 14.93 -8.13
C GLY A 61 10.50 14.72 -6.65
N SER A 62 9.48 14.79 -5.78
CA SER A 62 9.62 14.58 -4.34
C SER A 62 9.01 13.25 -3.92
N VAL A 63 9.69 12.54 -3.02
CA VAL A 63 9.16 11.32 -2.42
C VAL A 63 8.09 11.69 -1.39
N VAL A 64 6.86 11.25 -1.62
CA VAL A 64 5.70 11.58 -0.79
C VAL A 64 5.07 10.37 -0.11
N GLY A 65 5.55 9.17 -0.42
CA GLY A 65 5.03 7.94 0.16
C GLY A 65 5.75 6.71 -0.37
N PHE A 66 5.23 5.56 0.02
CA PHE A 66 5.67 4.27 -0.55
C PHE A 66 4.46 3.35 -0.72
N ILE A 67 4.61 2.39 -1.61
CA ILE A 67 3.59 1.39 -1.92
C ILE A 67 4.28 0.06 -2.21
N GLN A 68 3.69 -1.03 -1.76
CA GLN A 68 4.22 -2.37 -2.03
C GLN A 68 3.13 -3.30 -2.53
N GLY A 69 3.57 -4.26 -3.36
CA GLY A 69 2.77 -5.39 -3.78
C GLY A 69 3.42 -6.69 -3.30
N ALA A 70 2.62 -7.61 -2.80
CA ALA A 70 3.06 -8.94 -2.40
C ALA A 70 2.25 -9.98 -3.15
N GLU A 71 2.92 -10.75 -4.00
CA GLU A 71 2.29 -11.75 -4.86
C GLU A 71 2.22 -13.11 -4.17
N GLU A 72 1.04 -13.73 -4.18
CA GLU A 72 0.87 -15.12 -3.77
C GLU A 72 1.39 -16.04 -4.88
N PRO A 73 2.42 -16.87 -4.61
CA PRO A 73 3.05 -17.68 -5.65
C PRO A 73 2.26 -18.93 -6.05
N ASP A 74 1.34 -19.42 -5.18
CA ASP A 74 0.54 -20.60 -5.49
C ASP A 74 -0.40 -20.30 -6.66
N PRO A 75 -0.26 -21.02 -7.81
CA PRO A 75 -1.08 -20.73 -8.97
C PRO A 75 -2.57 -20.96 -8.76
N GLN A 76 -2.96 -21.77 -7.77
CA GLN A 76 -4.38 -22.00 -7.45
C GLN A 76 -5.00 -20.85 -6.64
N TYR A 77 -4.17 -20.06 -5.97
CA TYR A 77 -4.61 -18.97 -5.11
C TYR A 77 -4.00 -17.63 -5.54
N ARG A 78 -3.52 -17.56 -6.76
CA ARG A 78 -2.78 -16.39 -7.27
C ARG A 78 -3.55 -15.10 -7.10
N HIS A 79 -2.95 -14.17 -6.39
CA HIS A 79 -3.40 -12.80 -6.20
C HIS A 79 -2.22 -11.95 -5.75
N ALA A 80 -2.41 -10.64 -5.63
CA ALA A 80 -1.42 -9.76 -5.02
C ALA A 80 -2.08 -8.88 -3.96
N GLY A 81 -1.42 -8.73 -2.82
CA GLY A 81 -1.81 -7.78 -1.78
C GLY A 81 -1.10 -6.45 -1.97
N ILE A 82 -1.75 -5.34 -1.61
CA ILE A 82 -1.20 -3.99 -1.70
C ILE A 82 -1.19 -3.36 -0.31
N ASP A 83 -0.08 -2.69 0.03
CA ASP A 83 0.02 -1.81 1.19
C ASP A 83 0.56 -0.46 0.76
N ILE A 84 0.12 0.61 1.39
CA ILE A 84 0.49 1.97 1.02
C ILE A 84 0.56 2.89 2.23
N ALA A 85 1.51 3.81 2.21
CA ALA A 85 1.54 4.95 3.12
C ALA A 85 1.90 6.22 2.35
N VAL A 86 1.20 7.31 2.66
CA VAL A 86 1.43 8.63 2.08
C VAL A 86 1.69 9.62 3.21
N HIS A 87 2.71 10.46 3.04
CA HIS A 87 3.01 11.53 3.99
C HIS A 87 1.76 12.42 4.19
N PRO A 88 1.40 12.75 5.44
CA PRO A 88 0.15 13.49 5.72
C PRO A 88 0.03 14.85 5.04
N GLY A 89 1.16 15.50 4.73
CA GLY A 89 1.17 16.73 3.94
C GLY A 89 0.58 16.60 2.53
N PHE A 90 0.40 15.36 2.05
CA PHE A 90 -0.14 15.07 0.72
C PHE A 90 -1.46 14.29 0.78
N HIS A 91 -2.06 14.14 1.96
CA HIS A 91 -3.38 13.53 2.11
C HIS A 91 -4.47 14.42 1.48
N GLY A 92 -5.55 13.80 1.01
CA GLY A 92 -6.68 14.50 0.44
C GLY A 92 -6.45 15.08 -0.96
N ARG A 93 -5.36 14.72 -1.63
CA ARG A 93 -5.00 15.21 -2.97
C ARG A 93 -5.10 14.15 -4.06
N GLY A 94 -5.60 12.96 -3.74
CA GLY A 94 -5.72 11.85 -4.69
C GLY A 94 -4.39 11.14 -4.98
N VAL A 95 -3.32 11.42 -4.24
CA VAL A 95 -2.00 10.78 -4.45
C VAL A 95 -2.08 9.28 -4.19
N GLY A 96 -2.70 8.87 -3.09
CA GLY A 96 -2.84 7.45 -2.74
C GLY A 96 -3.68 6.69 -3.77
N THR A 97 -4.81 7.24 -4.19
CA THR A 97 -5.66 6.61 -5.21
C THR A 97 -4.96 6.48 -6.55
N ASP A 98 -4.21 7.49 -6.97
CA ASP A 98 -3.43 7.43 -8.21
C ASP A 98 -2.33 6.37 -8.14
N ALA A 99 -1.61 6.28 -7.01
CA ALA A 99 -0.58 5.27 -6.81
C ALA A 99 -1.14 3.84 -6.82
N ILE A 100 -2.28 3.62 -6.16
CA ILE A 100 -2.93 2.31 -6.12
C ILE A 100 -3.42 1.92 -7.51
N ARG A 101 -4.04 2.84 -8.25
CA ARG A 101 -4.47 2.59 -9.64
C ARG A 101 -3.29 2.20 -10.53
N ALA A 102 -2.17 2.91 -10.40
CA ALA A 102 -0.98 2.64 -11.20
C ALA A 102 -0.43 1.24 -10.91
N LEU A 103 -0.29 0.87 -9.63
CA LEU A 103 0.19 -0.46 -9.25
C LEU A 103 -0.82 -1.54 -9.65
N ALA A 104 -2.11 -1.31 -9.46
CA ALA A 104 -3.15 -2.25 -9.84
C ALA A 104 -3.13 -2.55 -11.35
N ARG A 105 -3.05 -1.52 -12.19
CA ARG A 105 -2.92 -1.71 -13.65
C ARG A 105 -1.69 -2.55 -13.99
N HIS A 106 -0.56 -2.27 -13.34
CA HIS A 106 0.67 -3.02 -13.55
C HIS A 106 0.52 -4.50 -13.18
N LEU A 107 -0.05 -4.78 -12.01
CA LEU A 107 -0.26 -6.17 -11.54
C LEU A 107 -1.24 -6.94 -12.43
N PHE A 108 -2.33 -6.30 -12.85
CA PHE A 108 -3.27 -6.93 -13.79
C PHE A 108 -2.61 -7.20 -15.14
N ALA A 109 -1.77 -6.29 -15.64
CA ALA A 109 -1.01 -6.50 -16.88
C ALA A 109 -0.04 -7.67 -16.77
N GLN A 110 0.44 -7.99 -15.57
CA GLN A 110 1.28 -9.16 -15.30
C GLN A 110 0.50 -10.46 -15.15
N GLY A 111 -0.82 -10.43 -15.29
CA GLY A 111 -1.67 -11.60 -15.30
C GLY A 111 -2.37 -11.93 -13.99
N HIS A 112 -2.30 -11.06 -13.00
CA HIS A 112 -3.15 -11.19 -11.81
C HIS A 112 -4.62 -10.96 -12.18
N HIS A 113 -5.53 -11.67 -11.54
CA HIS A 113 -6.97 -11.52 -11.73
C HIS A 113 -7.66 -10.92 -10.50
N ARG A 114 -6.95 -10.87 -9.36
CA ARG A 114 -7.48 -10.41 -8.08
C ARG A 114 -6.39 -9.73 -7.26
N LEU A 115 -6.72 -8.56 -6.71
CA LEU A 115 -5.88 -7.83 -5.77
C LEU A 115 -6.60 -7.72 -4.44
N THR A 116 -5.85 -7.67 -3.34
CA THR A 116 -6.38 -7.49 -2.00
C THR A 116 -5.73 -6.30 -1.30
N ILE A 117 -6.46 -5.73 -0.36
CA ILE A 117 -5.97 -4.70 0.55
C ILE A 117 -6.74 -4.86 1.87
N ASP A 118 -6.06 -4.64 3.01
CA ASP A 118 -6.65 -4.92 4.32
C ASP A 118 -6.41 -3.77 5.31
N PRO A 119 -7.03 -2.62 5.09
CA PRO A 119 -6.91 -1.50 6.02
C PRO A 119 -7.45 -1.86 7.40
N ALA A 120 -6.96 -1.18 8.44
CA ALA A 120 -7.61 -1.24 9.75
C ALA A 120 -9.07 -0.84 9.59
N ALA A 121 -9.97 -1.57 10.24
CA ALA A 121 -11.42 -1.31 10.13
C ALA A 121 -11.79 0.11 10.58
N ALA A 122 -11.00 0.70 11.50
CA ALA A 122 -11.19 2.05 11.98
C ALA A 122 -10.62 3.14 11.04
N ASN A 123 -9.86 2.75 10.01
CA ASN A 123 -9.27 3.70 9.07
C ASN A 123 -10.24 4.05 7.93
N GLU A 124 -11.24 4.85 8.26
CA GLU A 124 -12.30 5.22 7.32
C GLU A 124 -11.79 5.95 6.08
N ALA A 125 -10.77 6.81 6.25
CA ALA A 125 -10.19 7.56 5.13
C ALA A 125 -9.55 6.61 4.10
N ALA A 126 -8.81 5.59 4.56
CA ALA A 126 -8.22 4.59 3.69
C ALA A 126 -9.30 3.77 2.96
N ILE A 127 -10.32 3.32 3.69
CA ILE A 127 -11.44 2.55 3.12
C ILE A 127 -12.14 3.36 2.02
N ARG A 128 -12.39 4.65 2.24
CA ARG A 128 -12.98 5.52 1.21
C ARG A 128 -12.08 5.63 -0.02
N ALA A 129 -10.77 5.80 0.18
CA ALA A 129 -9.82 5.91 -0.92
C ALA A 129 -9.78 4.62 -1.76
N TYR A 130 -9.76 3.45 -1.11
CA TYR A 130 -9.72 2.16 -1.80
C TYR A 130 -11.05 1.87 -2.53
N THR A 131 -12.17 2.25 -1.95
CA THR A 131 -13.48 2.16 -2.60
C THR A 131 -13.51 2.95 -3.90
N LYS A 132 -12.89 4.13 -3.95
CA LYS A 132 -12.81 4.94 -5.18
C LYS A 132 -12.03 4.24 -6.29
N VAL A 133 -11.07 3.41 -5.96
CA VAL A 133 -10.31 2.61 -6.94
C VAL A 133 -11.11 1.44 -7.49
N GLY A 134 -12.13 1.02 -6.77
CA GLY A 134 -13.01 -0.09 -7.14
C GLY A 134 -12.97 -1.26 -6.15
N PHE A 135 -12.15 -1.20 -5.10
CA PHE A 135 -12.12 -2.25 -4.07
C PHE A 135 -13.46 -2.37 -3.37
N ARG A 136 -13.86 -3.59 -3.08
CA ARG A 136 -15.11 -3.94 -2.40
C ARG A 136 -14.82 -4.66 -1.10
N PRO A 137 -15.60 -4.43 -0.02
CA PRO A 137 -15.46 -5.19 1.21
C PRO A 137 -15.73 -6.67 0.98
N VAL A 138 -14.85 -7.53 1.52
CA VAL A 138 -15.06 -8.97 1.59
C VAL A 138 -15.58 -9.34 2.97
N GLY A 139 -14.98 -8.81 4.02
CA GLY A 139 -15.40 -9.09 5.39
C GLY A 139 -14.45 -8.52 6.44
N VAL A 140 -14.90 -8.49 7.67
CA VAL A 140 -14.12 -8.05 8.82
C VAL A 140 -13.20 -9.18 9.28
N LEU A 141 -11.91 -8.85 9.44
CA LEU A 141 -10.92 -9.71 10.05
C LEU A 141 -10.84 -9.34 11.53
N ARG A 142 -11.41 -10.17 12.39
CA ARG A 142 -11.49 -9.88 13.83
C ARG A 142 -10.14 -10.12 14.50
N ASP A 143 -9.73 -9.21 15.39
CA ASP A 143 -8.46 -9.29 16.13
C ASP A 143 -7.28 -9.63 15.19
N TYR A 144 -7.22 -8.91 14.09
CA TYR A 144 -6.33 -9.22 12.97
C TYR A 144 -4.91 -8.72 13.18
N GLU A 145 -4.76 -7.50 13.65
CA GLU A 145 -3.47 -6.81 13.73
C GLU A 145 -3.25 -6.24 15.12
N ARG A 146 -2.06 -6.45 15.64
CA ARG A 146 -1.65 -5.82 16.90
C ARG A 146 -1.21 -4.38 16.61
N GLY A 147 -1.94 -3.42 17.16
CA GLY A 147 -1.66 -2.00 16.99
C GLY A 147 -0.50 -1.51 17.85
N PRO A 148 -0.06 -0.25 17.63
CA PRO A 148 1.00 0.38 18.43
C PRO A 148 0.66 0.49 19.91
N ASP A 149 -0.63 0.47 20.27
CA ASP A 149 -1.12 0.48 21.65
C ASP A 149 -0.99 -0.89 22.36
N GLY A 150 -0.50 -1.91 21.64
CA GLY A 150 -0.33 -3.26 22.17
C GLY A 150 -1.60 -4.09 22.19
N THR A 151 -2.72 -3.58 21.67
CA THR A 151 -3.99 -4.30 21.60
C THR A 151 -4.28 -4.79 20.18
N TRP A 152 -5.18 -5.79 20.08
CA TRP A 152 -5.60 -6.33 18.80
C TRP A 152 -6.74 -5.48 18.19
N HIS A 153 -6.64 -5.26 16.89
CA HIS A 153 -7.59 -4.45 16.15
C HIS A 153 -8.12 -5.19 14.93
N ASP A 154 -9.37 -4.90 14.59
CA ASP A 154 -10.02 -5.50 13.42
C ASP A 154 -9.47 -4.87 12.14
N GLY A 155 -9.34 -5.68 11.10
CA GLY A 155 -9.08 -5.26 9.74
C GLY A 155 -10.33 -5.42 8.87
N LEU A 156 -10.37 -4.72 7.75
CA LEU A 156 -11.37 -4.92 6.71
C LEU A 156 -10.67 -5.47 5.47
N LEU A 157 -10.93 -6.73 5.15
CA LEU A 157 -10.43 -7.29 3.90
C LEU A 157 -11.27 -6.74 2.74
N MET A 158 -10.58 -6.17 1.76
CA MET A 158 -11.19 -5.68 0.52
C MET A 158 -10.50 -6.33 -0.67
N ASP A 159 -11.20 -6.54 -1.77
CA ASP A 159 -10.61 -7.05 -2.99
C ASP A 159 -11.07 -6.29 -4.22
N LEU A 160 -10.32 -6.51 -5.30
CA LEU A 160 -10.53 -5.90 -6.60
C LEU A 160 -10.27 -6.94 -7.68
N LEU A 161 -11.26 -7.24 -8.50
CA LEU A 161 -11.09 -8.09 -9.68
C LEU A 161 -10.67 -7.23 -10.89
N ALA A 162 -10.00 -7.87 -11.85
CA ALA A 162 -9.40 -7.15 -12.99
C ALA A 162 -10.36 -6.24 -13.73
N GLY A 163 -11.63 -6.63 -13.89
CA GLY A 163 -12.64 -5.82 -14.59
C GLY A 163 -13.29 -4.71 -13.76
N GLU A 164 -12.92 -4.57 -12.49
CA GLU A 164 -13.56 -3.64 -11.56
C GLU A 164 -12.76 -2.37 -11.29
N LEU A 165 -11.55 -2.28 -11.85
CA LEU A 165 -10.69 -1.10 -11.67
C LEU A 165 -11.33 0.14 -12.30
N THR A 166 -11.50 1.19 -11.50
CA THR A 166 -12.09 2.46 -11.94
C THR A 166 -11.07 3.57 -12.09
#